data_81181e64b540188b77d9e1e417f4feb7
#
_entry.id   81181e64b540188b77d9e1e417f4feb7
#
_cell.length_a   1.000
_cell.length_b   1.000
_cell.length_c   1.000
_cell.angle_alpha   90.00
_cell.angle_beta   90.00
_cell.angle_gamma   90.00
#
_symmetry.space_group_name_H-M   'P 1'
#
loop_
_entity.id
_entity.type
_entity.pdbx_description
1 polymer ?
#
loop_
_entity_poly.entity_id
_entity_poly.type
_entity_poly.pdbx_seq_one_letter_code
_entity_poly.pdbx_strand_id
1 'polypeptide(L)'
;MKKLFLTLCLLLGLVCAGNAQTLKFNANGKFKIVQFTDVHYIYNDPRSEVSIERINEVLDAEKPDLVIFTGDVIYGKPAEEGMRTVLNLVSKREIPFAVTFGNHDNEQGLTREELFKIIQSIPHNLTATTEGISGVTNFILPLKSSDGSKDAEI
;
A
#
# COMPACT_ATOMS: atom_id res chain seq x y z
N MET A 1 -40.52 -44.14 16.63
CA MET A 1 -40.32 -43.26 15.46
C MET A 1 -39.43 -42.11 15.89
N LYS A 2 -38.10 -42.20 15.61
CA LYS A 2 -37.13 -41.20 15.99
C LYS A 2 -36.98 -40.22 14.83
N LYS A 3 -37.36 -38.95 15.03
CA LYS A 3 -37.18 -37.90 14.04
C LYS A 3 -35.73 -37.45 14.10
N LEU A 4 -35.00 -37.71 13.03
CA LEU A 4 -33.62 -37.25 12.81
C LEU A 4 -33.67 -35.79 12.39
N PHE A 5 -33.28 -34.87 13.26
CA PHE A 5 -33.07 -33.46 12.93
C PHE A 5 -31.70 -33.32 12.26
N LEU A 6 -31.73 -33.18 10.95
CA LEU A 6 -30.53 -32.86 10.17
C LEU A 6 -30.29 -31.35 10.24
N THR A 7 -29.41 -30.92 11.16
CA THR A 7 -28.98 -29.53 11.24
C THR A 7 -27.95 -29.29 10.13
N LEU A 8 -28.40 -28.67 9.03
CA LEU A 8 -27.53 -28.21 7.95
C LEU A 8 -26.81 -26.93 8.43
N CYS A 9 -25.59 -27.10 8.94
CA CYS A 9 -24.69 -25.97 9.18
C CYS A 9 -24.22 -25.40 7.84
N LEU A 10 -24.88 -24.35 7.39
CA LEU A 10 -24.42 -23.52 6.27
C LEU A 10 -23.20 -22.74 6.74
N LEU A 11 -21.99 -23.29 6.55
CA LEU A 11 -20.75 -22.54 6.64
C LEU A 11 -20.72 -21.53 5.49
N LEU A 12 -21.20 -20.31 5.73
CA LEU A 12 -20.85 -19.18 4.89
C LEU A 12 -19.35 -18.92 5.08
N GLY A 13 -18.55 -19.57 4.27
CA GLY A 13 -17.17 -19.15 4.05
C GLY A 13 -17.20 -17.75 3.44
N LEU A 14 -17.00 -16.71 4.25
CA LEU A 14 -16.62 -15.41 3.74
C LEU A 14 -15.26 -15.59 3.06
N VAL A 15 -15.29 -15.89 1.77
CA VAL A 15 -14.14 -15.70 0.91
C VAL A 15 -13.97 -14.18 0.86
N CYS A 16 -13.07 -13.64 1.69
CA CYS A 16 -12.48 -12.33 1.43
C CYS A 16 -11.71 -12.47 0.12
N ALA A 17 -12.42 -12.39 -1.00
CA ALA A 17 -11.81 -12.03 -2.27
C ALA A 17 -11.27 -10.62 -2.03
N GLY A 18 -9.97 -10.53 -1.76
CA GLY A 18 -9.27 -9.26 -1.82
C GLY A 18 -9.55 -8.70 -3.21
N ASN A 19 -10.50 -7.76 -3.30
CA ASN A 19 -10.73 -7.02 -4.52
C ASN A 19 -9.42 -6.29 -4.79
N ALA A 20 -8.63 -6.80 -5.72
CA ALA A 20 -7.50 -6.05 -6.26
C ALA A 20 -8.09 -4.72 -6.74
N GLN A 21 -7.79 -3.64 -6.05
CA GLN A 21 -8.34 -2.33 -6.35
C GLN A 21 -7.87 -1.93 -7.75
N THR A 22 -8.81 -1.85 -8.69
CA THR A 22 -8.50 -1.50 -10.08
C THR A 22 -8.28 0.00 -10.17
N LEU A 23 -7.06 0.40 -10.53
CA LEU A 23 -6.76 1.80 -10.84
C LEU A 23 -7.45 2.19 -12.14
N LYS A 24 -8.14 3.35 -12.14
CA LYS A 24 -8.92 3.79 -13.29
C LYS A 24 -9.02 5.31 -13.34
N PHE A 25 -8.89 5.87 -14.55
CA PHE A 25 -9.22 7.28 -14.77
C PHE A 25 -10.69 7.54 -14.42
N ASN A 26 -10.96 8.68 -13.79
CA ASN A 26 -12.32 9.12 -13.51
C ASN A 26 -13.07 9.50 -14.79
N ALA A 27 -14.37 9.79 -14.70
CA ALA A 27 -15.19 10.16 -15.84
C ALA A 27 -14.71 11.40 -16.62
N ASN A 28 -13.91 12.26 -15.98
CA ASN A 28 -13.31 13.45 -16.60
C ASN A 28 -11.92 13.16 -17.20
N GLY A 29 -11.51 11.89 -17.30
CA GLY A 29 -10.21 11.48 -17.83
C GLY A 29 -9.03 11.88 -16.95
N LYS A 30 -9.24 12.07 -15.65
CA LYS A 30 -8.18 12.43 -14.69
C LYS A 30 -7.90 11.28 -13.74
N PHE A 31 -6.64 11.17 -13.35
CA PHE A 31 -6.14 10.28 -12.29
C PHE A 31 -5.03 11.02 -11.55
N LYS A 32 -5.18 11.17 -10.24
CA LYS A 32 -4.24 11.96 -9.44
C LYS A 32 -3.32 11.03 -8.66
N ILE A 33 -2.03 11.20 -8.84
CA ILE A 33 -0.98 10.50 -8.10
C ILE A 33 -0.30 11.51 -7.18
N VAL A 34 -0.13 11.14 -5.92
CA VAL A 34 0.77 11.82 -4.99
C VAL A 34 1.99 10.93 -4.77
N GLN A 35 3.16 11.51 -4.94
CA GLN A 35 4.44 10.84 -4.68
C GLN A 35 5.07 11.42 -3.42
N PHE A 36 5.50 10.52 -2.53
CA PHE A 36 6.39 10.84 -1.41
C PHE A 36 7.72 10.14 -1.61
N THR A 37 8.80 10.82 -1.30
CA THR A 37 10.16 10.29 -1.31
C THR A 37 10.91 10.81 -0.10
N ASP A 38 11.92 10.08 0.35
CA ASP A 38 12.84 10.53 1.40
C ASP A 38 12.13 11.00 2.68
N VAL A 39 11.11 10.28 3.10
CA VAL A 39 10.35 10.59 4.32
C VAL A 39 11.23 10.46 5.56
N HIS A 40 12.16 9.49 5.55
CA HIS A 40 13.13 9.23 6.60
C HIS A 40 12.52 9.17 8.00
N TYR A 41 11.36 8.54 8.10
CA TYR A 41 10.63 8.48 9.37
C TYR A 41 11.38 7.63 10.41
N ILE A 42 11.50 8.15 11.61
CA ILE A 42 12.03 7.45 12.79
C ILE A 42 10.90 7.28 13.79
N TYR A 43 10.59 6.04 14.12
CA TYR A 43 9.50 5.70 15.02
C TYR A 43 9.73 6.27 16.43
N ASN A 44 8.71 6.92 16.99
CA ASN A 44 8.76 7.60 18.29
C ASN A 44 9.82 8.70 18.43
N ASP A 45 10.33 9.24 17.33
CA ASP A 45 11.20 10.41 17.35
C ASP A 45 10.38 11.69 17.10
N PRO A 46 10.34 12.64 18.06
CA PRO A 46 9.56 13.87 17.88
C PRO A 46 9.95 14.71 16.65
N ARG A 47 11.17 14.56 16.13
CA ARG A 47 11.63 15.24 14.93
C ARG A 47 10.95 14.73 13.67
N SER A 48 10.46 13.50 13.70
CA SER A 48 9.78 12.85 12.58
C SER A 48 8.27 13.14 12.56
N GLU A 49 7.70 13.69 13.62
CA GLU A 49 6.26 13.99 13.68
C GLU A 49 5.84 15.00 12.61
N VAL A 50 6.70 15.93 12.26
CA VAL A 50 6.44 16.89 11.18
C VAL A 50 6.22 16.20 9.83
N SER A 51 6.89 15.07 9.55
CA SER A 51 6.67 14.30 8.34
C SER A 51 5.26 13.68 8.32
N ILE A 52 4.80 13.18 9.47
CA ILE A 52 3.44 12.64 9.62
C ILE A 52 2.39 13.73 9.39
N GLU A 53 2.60 14.92 9.98
CA GLU A 53 1.70 16.07 9.78
C GLU A 53 1.63 16.46 8.31
N ARG A 54 2.77 16.62 7.64
CA ARG A 54 2.85 17.02 6.22
C ARG A 54 2.21 15.99 5.30
N ILE A 55 2.45 14.69 5.52
CA ILE A 55 1.78 13.64 4.75
C ILE A 55 0.26 13.74 4.92
N ASN A 56 -0.24 13.89 6.14
CA ASN A 56 -1.67 14.05 6.40
C ASN A 56 -2.25 15.29 5.68
N GLU A 57 -1.61 16.45 5.80
CA GLU A 57 -2.03 17.69 5.13
C GLU A 57 -2.13 17.51 3.61
N VAL A 58 -1.11 16.89 2.99
CA VAL A 58 -1.09 16.63 1.55
C VAL A 58 -2.22 15.66 1.16
N LEU A 59 -2.38 14.54 1.89
CA LEU A 59 -3.44 13.58 1.60
C LEU A 59 -4.84 14.20 1.71
N ASP A 60 -5.07 15.04 2.72
CA ASP A 60 -6.36 15.67 2.95
C ASP A 60 -6.66 16.78 1.93
N ALA A 61 -5.63 17.51 1.46
CA ALA A 61 -5.75 18.55 0.45
C ALA A 61 -5.90 17.98 -0.96
N GLU A 62 -5.06 17.01 -1.31
CA GLU A 62 -4.96 16.50 -2.68
C GLU A 62 -5.97 15.40 -2.99
N LYS A 63 -6.36 14.58 -2.00
CA LYS A 63 -7.28 13.44 -2.17
C LYS A 63 -6.91 12.59 -3.39
N PRO A 64 -5.69 11.98 -3.39
CA PRO A 64 -5.18 11.28 -4.56
C PRO A 64 -5.94 9.98 -4.83
N ASP A 65 -5.90 9.54 -6.09
CA ASP A 65 -6.38 8.23 -6.52
C ASP A 65 -5.34 7.13 -6.26
N LEU A 66 -4.05 7.51 -6.12
CA LEU A 66 -2.93 6.61 -5.82
C LEU A 66 -1.85 7.39 -5.07
N VAL A 67 -1.21 6.73 -4.11
CA VAL A 67 0.02 7.23 -3.47
C VAL A 67 1.19 6.31 -3.82
N ILE A 68 2.33 6.89 -4.20
CA ILE A 68 3.56 6.15 -4.45
C ILE A 68 4.65 6.66 -3.50
N PHE A 69 5.28 5.74 -2.77
CA PHE A 69 6.50 6.00 -2.02
C PHE A 69 7.69 5.53 -2.84
N THR A 70 8.62 6.42 -3.15
CA THR A 70 9.75 6.13 -4.03
C THR A 70 11.09 6.03 -3.27
N GLY A 71 11.04 5.39 -2.13
CA GLY A 71 12.21 5.03 -1.33
C GLY A 71 12.43 5.90 -0.11
N ASP A 72 13.29 5.38 0.75
CA ASP A 72 13.72 5.99 2.00
C ASP A 72 12.53 6.43 2.88
N VAL A 73 11.58 5.50 3.03
CA VAL A 73 10.37 5.72 3.84
C VAL A 73 10.74 5.82 5.31
N ILE A 74 11.69 4.98 5.76
CA ILE A 74 12.13 4.92 7.15
C ILE A 74 13.64 5.14 7.29
N TYR A 75 14.04 5.71 8.44
CA TYR A 75 15.44 5.94 8.79
C TYR A 75 15.75 5.62 10.25
N GLY A 76 15.03 4.69 10.86
CA GLY A 76 15.23 4.32 12.25
C GLY A 76 14.59 3.00 12.64
N LYS A 77 15.02 2.51 13.80
CA LYS A 77 14.47 1.29 14.42
C LYS A 77 13.39 1.66 15.44
N PRO A 78 12.39 0.78 15.65
CA PRO A 78 12.17 -0.47 14.93
C PRO A 78 11.56 -0.22 13.53
N ALA A 79 12.08 -0.96 12.53
CA ALA A 79 11.72 -0.77 11.12
C ALA A 79 10.26 -1.07 10.80
N GLU A 80 9.70 -2.15 11.36
CA GLU A 80 8.31 -2.55 11.12
C GLU A 80 7.33 -1.47 11.58
N GLU A 81 7.49 -0.99 12.81
CA GLU A 81 6.61 0.03 13.38
C GLU A 81 6.71 1.35 12.60
N GLY A 82 7.92 1.72 12.19
CA GLY A 82 8.14 2.90 11.34
C GLY A 82 7.41 2.78 10.01
N MET A 83 7.62 1.66 9.30
CA MET A 83 6.98 1.41 8.01
C MET A 83 5.45 1.38 8.13
N ARG A 84 4.92 0.66 9.12
CA ARG A 84 3.48 0.62 9.38
C ARG A 84 2.91 1.99 9.75
N THR A 85 3.62 2.79 10.52
CA THR A 85 3.17 4.14 10.90
C THR A 85 2.94 4.99 9.67
N VAL A 86 3.91 5.08 8.78
CA VAL A 86 3.82 5.92 7.57
C VAL A 86 2.75 5.39 6.61
N LEU A 87 2.80 4.10 6.26
CA LEU A 87 1.91 3.53 5.24
C LEU A 87 0.44 3.46 5.70
N ASN A 88 0.19 3.31 7.00
CA ASN A 88 -1.17 3.34 7.53
C ASN A 88 -1.83 4.72 7.44
N LEU A 89 -1.09 5.81 7.24
CA LEU A 89 -1.71 7.12 6.96
C LEU A 89 -2.53 7.10 5.68
N VAL A 90 -2.02 6.38 4.68
CA VAL A 90 -2.66 6.20 3.37
C VAL A 90 -3.73 5.10 3.43
N SER A 91 -3.35 3.93 3.98
CA SER A 91 -4.23 2.76 4.06
C SER A 91 -5.53 3.02 4.83
N LYS A 92 -5.49 3.76 5.95
CA LYS A 92 -6.67 4.14 6.74
C LYS A 92 -7.64 5.07 6.01
N ARG A 93 -7.19 5.73 4.94
CA ARG A 93 -8.01 6.54 4.04
C ARG A 93 -8.56 5.73 2.86
N GLU A 94 -8.31 4.41 2.84
CA GLU A 94 -8.68 3.50 1.76
C GLU A 94 -8.09 3.90 0.39
N ILE A 95 -7.00 4.68 0.42
CA ILE A 95 -6.29 5.09 -0.78
C ILE A 95 -5.32 3.97 -1.18
N PRO A 96 -5.34 3.51 -2.45
CA PRO A 96 -4.34 2.56 -2.94
C PRO A 96 -2.95 3.18 -2.88
N PHE A 97 -1.96 2.37 -2.53
CA PHE A 97 -0.59 2.83 -2.50
C PHE A 97 0.40 1.76 -2.97
N ALA A 98 1.56 2.22 -3.39
CA ALA A 98 2.68 1.37 -3.79
C ALA A 98 3.99 1.92 -3.22
N VAL A 99 4.97 1.03 -3.03
CA VAL A 99 6.28 1.35 -2.44
C VAL A 99 7.40 0.78 -3.30
N THR A 100 8.39 1.57 -3.61
CA THR A 100 9.72 1.09 -3.98
C THR A 100 10.70 1.39 -2.86
N PHE A 101 11.70 0.55 -2.64
CA PHE A 101 12.67 0.75 -1.57
C PHE A 101 13.81 1.65 -2.01
N GLY A 102 14.23 2.54 -1.11
CA GLY A 102 15.46 3.29 -1.20
C GLY A 102 16.66 2.53 -0.61
N ASN A 103 17.77 3.25 -0.43
CA ASN A 103 18.98 2.66 0.13
C ASN A 103 18.93 2.55 1.66
N HIS A 104 18.18 3.42 2.35
CA HIS A 104 18.11 3.44 3.80
C HIS A 104 17.07 2.49 4.41
N ASP A 105 16.04 2.10 3.67
CA ASP A 105 14.96 1.28 4.24
C ASP A 105 15.47 -0.03 4.87
N ASN A 106 16.40 -0.73 4.22
CA ASN A 106 16.94 -2.00 4.72
C ASN A 106 18.12 -1.87 5.71
N GLU A 107 18.56 -0.66 6.03
CA GLU A 107 19.61 -0.41 7.02
C GLU A 107 19.06 -0.49 8.47
N GLN A 108 17.75 -0.56 8.62
CA GLN A 108 17.07 -0.48 9.91
C GLN A 108 16.85 -1.85 10.58
N GLY A 109 17.57 -2.87 10.12
CA GLY A 109 17.62 -4.21 10.75
C GLY A 109 16.66 -5.23 10.16
N LEU A 110 15.93 -4.88 9.10
CA LEU A 110 15.13 -5.79 8.29
C LEU A 110 15.62 -5.76 6.84
N THR A 111 15.60 -6.91 6.18
CA THR A 111 15.88 -7.01 4.75
C THR A 111 14.72 -6.41 3.92
N ARG A 112 14.96 -6.14 2.63
CA ARG A 112 13.89 -5.69 1.72
C ARG A 112 12.79 -6.72 1.57
N GLU A 113 13.11 -8.00 1.61
CA GLU A 113 12.15 -9.11 1.56
C GLU A 113 11.26 -9.16 2.82
N GLU A 114 11.82 -8.89 3.99
CA GLU A 114 11.06 -8.80 5.24
C GLU A 114 10.15 -7.56 5.25
N LEU A 115 10.68 -6.41 4.84
CA LEU A 115 9.89 -5.19 4.68
C LEU A 115 8.76 -5.37 3.66
N PHE A 116 9.02 -6.06 2.54
CA PHE A 116 7.99 -6.36 1.54
C PHE A 116 6.84 -7.19 2.12
N LYS A 117 7.14 -8.20 2.95
CA LYS A 117 6.10 -8.97 3.63
C LYS A 117 5.25 -8.11 4.57
N ILE A 118 5.89 -7.16 5.27
CA ILE A 118 5.19 -6.20 6.12
C ILE A 118 4.24 -5.35 5.27
N ILE A 119 4.73 -4.78 4.17
CA ILE A 119 3.95 -3.95 3.26
C ILE A 119 2.77 -4.73 2.69
N GLN A 120 2.98 -5.98 2.26
CA GLN A 120 1.92 -6.85 1.75
C GLN A 120 0.79 -7.13 2.75
N SER A 121 1.07 -7.03 4.04
CA SER A 121 0.06 -7.20 5.09
C SER A 121 -0.82 -5.97 5.34
N ILE A 122 -0.49 -4.82 4.73
CA ILE A 122 -1.21 -3.56 4.91
C ILE A 122 -2.32 -3.47 3.84
N PRO A 123 -3.58 -3.21 4.23
CA PRO A 123 -4.68 -3.03 3.28
C PRO A 123 -4.40 -1.94 2.24
N HIS A 124 -5.01 -2.07 1.05
CA HIS A 124 -4.88 -1.13 -0.07
C HIS A 124 -3.46 -1.04 -0.68
N ASN A 125 -2.56 -1.92 -0.27
CA ASN A 125 -1.23 -2.02 -0.87
C ASN A 125 -1.29 -2.66 -2.26
N LEU A 126 -0.61 -2.04 -3.23
CA LEU A 126 -0.45 -2.52 -4.60
C LEU A 126 1.00 -2.90 -4.93
N THR A 127 1.90 -2.80 -3.95
CA THR A 127 3.31 -3.15 -4.16
C THR A 127 3.44 -4.62 -4.55
N ALA A 128 4.18 -4.88 -5.60
CA ALA A 128 4.41 -6.22 -6.13
C ALA A 128 5.90 -6.43 -6.42
N THR A 129 6.24 -7.60 -6.93
CA THR A 129 7.56 -7.91 -7.47
C THR A 129 7.37 -8.69 -8.77
N THR A 130 8.28 -8.51 -9.72
CA THR A 130 8.27 -9.21 -11.00
C THR A 130 9.33 -10.29 -10.98
N GLU A 131 8.94 -11.52 -11.27
CA GLU A 131 9.86 -12.66 -11.35
C GLU A 131 10.89 -12.44 -12.46
N GLY A 132 12.14 -12.82 -12.17
CA GLY A 132 13.24 -12.69 -13.13
C GLY A 132 13.89 -11.30 -13.20
N ILE A 133 13.34 -10.30 -12.48
CA ILE A 133 13.96 -8.98 -12.33
C ILE A 133 14.69 -8.93 -10.99
N SER A 134 15.95 -8.48 -11.00
CA SER A 134 16.75 -8.35 -9.77
C SER A 134 16.16 -7.29 -8.84
N GLY A 135 16.15 -7.57 -7.54
CA GLY A 135 15.64 -6.68 -6.50
C GLY A 135 14.19 -6.98 -6.13
N VAL A 136 13.69 -6.23 -5.16
CA VAL A 136 12.34 -6.33 -4.63
C VAL A 136 11.57 -5.06 -5.01
N THR A 137 10.25 -5.16 -5.20
CA THR A 137 9.37 -4.03 -5.57
C THR A 137 9.64 -3.43 -6.96
N ASN A 138 9.93 -4.30 -7.93
CA ASN A 138 9.97 -3.95 -9.35
C ASN A 138 8.68 -4.47 -10.01
N PHE A 139 7.78 -3.59 -10.42
CA PHE A 139 6.47 -3.97 -10.94
C PHE A 139 5.86 -2.84 -11.78
N ILE A 140 4.80 -3.17 -12.48
CA ILE A 140 3.98 -2.24 -13.27
C ILE A 140 2.58 -2.23 -12.68
N LEU A 141 1.96 -1.06 -12.57
CA LEU A 141 0.57 -0.90 -12.19
C LEU A 141 -0.28 -0.54 -13.42
N PRO A 142 -1.20 -1.42 -13.84
CA PRO A 142 -2.10 -1.09 -14.94
C PRO A 142 -3.12 -0.05 -14.49
N LEU A 143 -3.31 0.98 -15.33
CA LEU A 143 -4.26 2.06 -15.15
C LEU A 143 -5.28 2.03 -16.28
N LYS A 144 -6.52 1.70 -15.99
CA LYS A 144 -7.61 1.60 -16.95
C LYS A 144 -8.11 2.96 -17.40
N SER A 145 -8.45 3.08 -18.70
CA SER A 145 -9.22 4.22 -19.17
C SER A 145 -10.60 4.31 -18.49
N SER A 146 -11.25 5.48 -18.55
CA SER A 146 -12.56 5.70 -17.91
C SER A 146 -13.66 4.79 -18.46
N ASP A 147 -13.57 4.37 -19.72
CA ASP A 147 -14.47 3.41 -20.38
C ASP A 147 -13.97 1.96 -20.32
N GLY A 148 -12.76 1.72 -19.82
CA GLY A 148 -12.14 0.40 -19.74
C GLY A 148 -11.61 -0.15 -21.08
N SER A 149 -11.60 0.65 -22.14
CA SER A 149 -11.22 0.21 -23.49
C SER A 149 -9.68 0.16 -23.71
N LYS A 150 -8.92 0.88 -22.91
CA LYS A 150 -7.45 0.98 -23.01
C LYS A 150 -6.82 0.92 -21.63
N ASP A 151 -5.57 0.51 -21.57
CA ASP A 151 -4.75 0.51 -20.38
C ASP A 151 -3.56 1.46 -20.59
N ALA A 152 -3.21 2.20 -19.55
CA ALA A 152 -1.91 2.82 -19.35
C ALA A 152 -1.15 2.05 -18.27
N GLU A 153 0.12 2.35 -18.11
CA GLU A 153 1.00 1.70 -17.13
C GLU A 153 1.74 2.78 -16.32
N ILE A 154 1.91 2.51 -15.04
CA ILE A 154 2.66 3.34 -14.08
C ILE A 154 3.81 2.52 -13.52
#